data_a0203931bb39754651392589a8dd17fe
#
_entry.id   a0203931bb39754651392589a8dd17fe
#
_cell.length_a   1.000
_cell.length_b   1.000
_cell.length_c   1.000
_cell.angle_alpha   90.00
_cell.angle_beta   90.00
_cell.angle_gamma   90.00
#
_symmetry.space_group_name_H-M   'P 1'
#
loop_
_entity.id
_entity.type
_entity.pdbx_description
1 polymer ?
#
loop_
_entity_poly.entity_id
_entity_poly.type
_entity_poly.pdbx_seq_one_letter_code
_entity_poly.pdbx_strand_id
1 'polypeptide(L)'
;MKGKTEPIHPNPSPIIDFRVGHTTLGLFGLCFYVEENIGGAVNSFRISHLSDLHLTANDNVARSEPRLFGALTGMNAHFRKIIASKAVQESDLVLVTGDVTDRGDIGAWQFFWDTVEKANIKDRVRVVPGNHDVCCLGVRLPMKRKQYREEDMAKVHKGLLMGGQPTQFPWAYSPDPRVVVFGLNSNNLGNFTAATNAMGDIGYYQLKDLASMLHKHREVPVKIIAMHHSPNIPEEETAIKRGQRPFSQLDRIGHQVPESQRRMLNLLCVTHKVRLLLHGHLHMSEDRRITGVRYIGAAASTEPKHSPQGPVLQFPTYQVSANTHRVSCSSAVVPI
;
A
#
# COMPACT_ATOMS: atom_id res chain seq x y z
N MET A 1 -9.31 48.71 -63.21
CA MET A 1 -9.45 49.18 -61.82
C MET A 1 -8.93 48.07 -60.90
N LYS A 2 -7.79 48.31 -60.27
CA LYS A 2 -7.10 47.32 -59.39
C LYS A 2 -7.54 47.63 -57.97
N GLY A 3 -8.24 46.68 -57.30
CA GLY A 3 -8.57 46.78 -55.92
C GLY A 3 -7.40 46.22 -55.06
N LYS A 4 -6.88 47.05 -54.16
CA LYS A 4 -5.88 46.73 -53.20
C LYS A 4 -6.55 46.06 -51.96
N THR A 5 -6.13 44.87 -51.60
CA THR A 5 -6.45 44.21 -50.30
C THR A 5 -5.36 44.55 -49.31
N GLU A 6 -5.73 45.18 -48.21
CA GLU A 6 -4.84 45.39 -47.03
C GLU A 6 -4.71 44.14 -46.21
N PRO A 7 -3.53 43.88 -45.60
CA PRO A 7 -3.33 42.74 -44.74
C PRO A 7 -3.80 43.00 -43.31
N ILE A 8 -4.56 42.02 -42.78
CA ILE A 8 -5.02 41.97 -41.37
C ILE A 8 -3.82 41.61 -40.47
N HIS A 9 -3.46 42.49 -39.55
CA HIS A 9 -2.48 42.23 -38.51
C HIS A 9 -3.11 41.38 -37.40
N PRO A 10 -2.45 40.31 -36.92
CA PRO A 10 -2.91 39.57 -35.72
C PRO A 10 -2.53 40.34 -34.44
N ASN A 11 -3.48 40.40 -33.54
CA ASN A 11 -3.34 40.94 -32.17
C ASN A 11 -2.27 40.18 -31.38
N PRO A 12 -1.41 40.84 -30.60
CA PRO A 12 -0.45 40.15 -29.75
C PRO A 12 -1.11 39.57 -28.51
N SER A 13 -0.84 38.31 -28.26
CA SER A 13 -1.17 37.61 -27.02
C SER A 13 -0.38 38.18 -25.82
N PRO A 14 -0.92 38.20 -24.62
CA PRO A 14 -0.22 38.71 -23.45
C PRO A 14 0.97 37.83 -23.09
N ILE A 15 2.13 38.45 -22.98
CA ILE A 15 3.38 37.87 -22.48
C ILE A 15 3.23 37.69 -20.96
N ILE A 16 3.22 36.46 -20.51
CA ILE A 16 3.33 36.14 -19.07
C ILE A 16 4.82 36.09 -18.72
N ASP A 17 5.26 37.07 -17.95
CA ASP A 17 6.64 37.21 -17.45
C ASP A 17 6.92 36.17 -16.34
N PHE A 18 7.67 35.13 -16.67
CA PHE A 18 8.18 34.18 -15.69
C PHE A 18 9.48 34.72 -15.08
N ARG A 19 9.40 35.35 -13.91
CA ARG A 19 10.58 35.59 -13.10
C ARG A 19 11.06 34.29 -12.46
N VAL A 20 12.15 33.75 -12.96
CA VAL A 20 12.90 32.65 -12.37
C VAL A 20 13.71 33.21 -11.19
N GLY A 21 13.23 32.96 -9.98
CA GLY A 21 14.00 33.17 -8.77
C GLY A 21 14.95 31.98 -8.55
N HIS A 22 16.25 32.21 -8.70
CA HIS A 22 17.27 31.27 -8.28
C HIS A 22 17.29 31.17 -6.76
N THR A 23 16.96 29.99 -6.21
CA THR A 23 17.37 29.60 -4.88
C THR A 23 17.91 28.17 -4.91
N THR A 24 19.07 28.07 -4.35
CA THR A 24 20.00 26.94 -4.32
C THR A 24 19.48 25.80 -3.45
N LEU A 25 19.59 24.57 -3.97
CA LEU A 25 19.80 23.27 -3.31
C LEU A 25 19.22 23.02 -1.91
N GLY A 26 18.20 22.16 -1.86
CA GLY A 26 17.85 21.32 -0.73
C GLY A 26 17.30 19.99 -1.25
N LEU A 27 18.11 18.92 -1.15
CA LEU A 27 17.69 17.55 -1.42
C LEU A 27 16.58 17.15 -0.44
N PHE A 28 15.38 17.04 -0.89
CA PHE A 28 14.28 16.14 -0.47
C PHE A 28 13.02 16.62 -1.18
N GLY A 29 12.63 15.92 -2.25
CA GLY A 29 11.43 16.22 -3.02
C GLY A 29 10.16 15.94 -2.23
N LEU A 30 9.76 16.84 -1.36
CA LEU A 30 8.42 16.92 -0.78
C LEU A 30 7.59 17.82 -1.71
N CYS A 31 6.78 17.20 -2.57
CA CYS A 31 5.75 17.93 -3.32
C CYS A 31 4.64 18.35 -2.34
N PHE A 32 4.75 19.58 -1.81
CA PHE A 32 3.61 20.22 -1.17
C PHE A 32 2.73 20.83 -2.26
N TYR A 33 1.58 20.22 -2.54
CA TYR A 33 0.48 20.90 -3.18
C TYR A 33 -0.34 21.57 -2.08
N VAL A 34 -0.25 22.89 -1.98
CA VAL A 34 -1.21 23.69 -1.22
C VAL A 34 -2.45 23.83 -2.12
N GLU A 35 -3.50 23.08 -1.81
CA GLU A 35 -4.82 23.34 -2.39
C GLU A 35 -5.50 24.46 -1.58
N GLU A 36 -5.80 25.57 -2.23
CA GLU A 36 -6.72 26.57 -1.70
C GLU A 36 -8.11 25.95 -1.48
N ASN A 37 -8.55 25.99 -0.23
CA ASN A 37 -9.89 25.59 0.20
C ASN A 37 -10.92 26.63 -0.29
N ILE A 38 -11.49 26.40 -1.47
CA ILE A 38 -12.70 27.12 -1.88
C ILE A 38 -13.92 26.30 -1.47
N GLY A 39 -14.58 26.78 -0.46
CA GLY A 39 -15.89 26.59 0.08
C GLY A 39 -16.75 25.39 -0.31
N GLY A 40 -17.21 24.67 0.73
CA GLY A 40 -18.22 23.64 0.71
C GLY A 40 -17.66 22.29 1.17
N ALA A 41 -18.17 21.74 2.27
CA ALA A 41 -17.82 20.40 2.76
C ALA A 41 -18.28 19.36 1.71
N VAL A 42 -17.45 19.17 0.69
CA VAL A 42 -17.64 18.08 -0.28
C VAL A 42 -17.23 16.81 0.45
N ASN A 43 -18.17 15.89 0.66
CA ASN A 43 -17.95 14.59 1.29
C ASN A 43 -16.90 13.80 0.49
N SER A 44 -15.65 14.01 0.80
CA SER A 44 -14.54 13.23 0.26
C SER A 44 -14.42 11.93 1.04
N PHE A 45 -14.18 10.82 0.33
CA PHE A 45 -13.92 9.52 0.96
C PHE A 45 -12.43 9.42 1.30
N ARG A 46 -12.11 9.16 2.59
CA ARG A 46 -10.75 9.15 3.13
C ARG A 46 -10.28 7.73 3.43
N ILE A 47 -9.05 7.41 3.04
CA ILE A 47 -8.43 6.12 3.29
C ILE A 47 -7.10 6.33 4.01
N SER A 48 -6.88 5.64 5.14
CA SER A 48 -5.55 5.45 5.73
C SER A 48 -4.98 4.11 5.29
N HIS A 49 -3.74 4.09 4.83
CA HIS A 49 -3.05 2.90 4.35
C HIS A 49 -1.90 2.54 5.29
N LEU A 50 -2.08 1.47 6.04
CA LEU A 50 -1.08 0.92 6.96
C LEU A 50 -0.47 -0.34 6.36
N SER A 51 0.77 -0.64 6.69
CA SER A 51 1.47 -1.86 6.28
C SER A 51 2.60 -2.21 7.23
N ASP A 52 3.01 -3.47 7.21
CA ASP A 52 4.23 -3.94 7.88
C ASP A 52 4.25 -3.53 9.37
N LEU A 53 3.17 -3.88 10.08
CA LEU A 53 2.98 -3.52 11.49
C LEU A 53 3.85 -4.35 12.43
N HIS A 54 4.10 -5.61 12.09
CA HIS A 54 4.92 -6.56 12.82
C HIS A 54 4.62 -6.62 14.32
N LEU A 55 3.32 -6.65 14.63
CA LEU A 55 2.85 -6.70 16.02
C LEU A 55 3.23 -8.03 16.68
N THR A 56 3.39 -7.96 17.98
CA THR A 56 3.75 -9.11 18.84
C THR A 56 2.66 -9.32 19.89
N ALA A 57 2.60 -10.53 20.47
CA ALA A 57 1.61 -10.84 21.49
C ALA A 57 1.80 -10.01 22.77
N ASN A 58 3.03 -9.58 23.05
CA ASN A 58 3.40 -8.81 24.25
C ASN A 58 4.23 -7.59 23.87
N ASP A 59 4.11 -6.50 24.64
CA ASP A 59 4.71 -5.19 24.31
C ASP A 59 6.23 -5.21 24.23
N ASN A 60 6.99 -5.91 24.92
CA ASN A 60 8.45 -5.80 25.00
C ASN A 60 9.19 -6.86 24.15
N VAL A 61 8.52 -7.45 23.19
CA VAL A 61 9.13 -8.44 22.29
C VAL A 61 9.80 -7.73 21.12
N ALA A 62 11.06 -8.06 20.85
CA ALA A 62 11.75 -7.60 19.64
C ALA A 62 11.27 -8.37 18.41
N ARG A 63 11.40 -7.75 17.23
CA ARG A 63 11.13 -8.39 15.94
C ARG A 63 11.98 -9.64 15.75
N SER A 64 11.43 -10.57 14.96
CA SER A 64 12.07 -11.87 14.68
C SER A 64 13.35 -11.77 13.85
N GLU A 65 13.56 -10.68 13.14
CA GLU A 65 14.68 -10.48 12.19
C GLU A 65 15.58 -9.29 12.58
N PRO A 66 16.17 -9.29 13.81
CA PRO A 66 16.94 -8.15 14.29
C PRO A 66 18.20 -7.88 13.47
N ARG A 67 18.71 -8.86 12.69
CA ARG A 67 19.88 -8.69 11.82
C ARG A 67 19.59 -7.89 10.57
N LEU A 68 18.35 -7.95 10.06
CA LEU A 68 17.95 -7.24 8.84
C LEU A 68 17.42 -5.84 9.15
N PHE A 69 16.68 -5.68 10.25
CA PHE A 69 15.94 -4.45 10.57
C PHE A 69 16.37 -3.79 11.89
N GLY A 70 17.41 -4.33 12.56
CA GLY A 70 17.79 -3.92 13.90
C GLY A 70 16.89 -4.51 14.99
N ALA A 71 17.25 -4.31 16.26
CA ALA A 71 16.46 -4.74 17.41
C ALA A 71 15.27 -3.76 17.62
N LEU A 72 14.31 -3.77 16.72
CA LEU A 72 13.13 -2.93 16.83
C LEU A 72 12.18 -3.48 17.89
N THR A 73 11.82 -2.62 18.82
CA THR A 73 10.81 -2.85 19.85
C THR A 73 9.79 -1.73 19.81
N GLY A 74 8.68 -1.89 20.51
CA GLY A 74 7.68 -0.81 20.65
C GLY A 74 6.64 -0.77 19.54
N MET A 75 6.60 -1.73 18.61
CA MET A 75 5.61 -1.76 17.51
C MET A 75 4.17 -1.68 18.03
N ASN A 76 3.87 -2.40 19.10
CA ASN A 76 2.54 -2.37 19.71
C ASN A 76 2.17 -0.98 20.25
N ALA A 77 3.11 -0.30 20.90
CA ALA A 77 2.91 1.07 21.40
C ALA A 77 2.74 2.06 20.23
N HIS A 78 3.56 1.91 19.18
CA HIS A 78 3.45 2.72 17.97
C HIS A 78 2.11 2.51 17.27
N PHE A 79 1.66 1.27 17.15
CA PHE A 79 0.35 0.96 16.57
C PHE A 79 -0.80 1.62 17.35
N ARG A 80 -0.78 1.60 18.70
CA ARG A 80 -1.78 2.31 19.50
C ARG A 80 -1.79 3.82 19.19
N LYS A 81 -0.61 4.45 19.02
CA LYS A 81 -0.51 5.88 18.65
C LYS A 81 -1.06 6.14 17.24
N ILE A 82 -0.74 5.28 16.26
CA ILE A 82 -1.29 5.37 14.90
C ILE A 82 -2.80 5.30 14.93
N ILE A 83 -3.37 4.30 15.61
CA ILE A 83 -4.82 4.10 15.68
C ILE A 83 -5.52 5.28 16.36
N ALA A 84 -4.91 5.89 17.39
CA ALA A 84 -5.44 7.07 18.07
C ALA A 84 -5.25 8.36 17.26
N SER A 85 -4.48 8.36 16.18
CA SER A 85 -4.21 9.57 15.40
C SER A 85 -5.46 10.08 14.67
N LYS A 86 -5.54 11.42 14.52
CA LYS A 86 -6.63 12.06 13.79
C LYS A 86 -6.81 11.51 12.38
N ALA A 87 -5.71 11.23 11.68
CA ALA A 87 -5.74 10.70 10.32
C ALA A 87 -6.49 9.36 10.23
N VAL A 88 -6.27 8.45 11.18
CA VAL A 88 -6.96 7.16 11.25
C VAL A 88 -8.40 7.32 11.74
N GLN A 89 -8.60 8.13 12.78
CA GLN A 89 -9.93 8.35 13.38
C GLN A 89 -10.93 8.98 12.40
N GLU A 90 -10.47 9.86 11.51
CA GLU A 90 -11.29 10.52 10.49
C GLU A 90 -11.34 9.77 9.15
N SER A 91 -10.68 8.63 9.02
CA SER A 91 -10.73 7.83 7.79
C SER A 91 -12.03 7.03 7.69
N ASP A 92 -12.60 7.00 6.49
CA ASP A 92 -13.76 6.16 6.16
C ASP A 92 -13.36 4.69 5.96
N LEU A 93 -12.09 4.46 5.61
CA LEU A 93 -11.48 3.14 5.45
C LEU A 93 -10.05 3.14 5.98
N VAL A 94 -9.71 2.15 6.79
CA VAL A 94 -8.33 1.83 7.18
C VAL A 94 -7.94 0.53 6.47
N LEU A 95 -7.03 0.63 5.52
CA LEU A 95 -6.57 -0.50 4.72
C LEU A 95 -5.20 -0.95 5.20
N VAL A 96 -5.07 -2.22 5.57
CA VAL A 96 -3.81 -2.82 6.02
C VAL A 96 -3.31 -3.79 4.95
N THR A 97 -2.14 -3.49 4.40
CA THR A 97 -1.54 -4.28 3.30
C THR A 97 -0.51 -5.30 3.79
N GLY A 98 -0.86 -6.03 4.83
CA GLY A 98 -0.12 -7.22 5.29
C GLY A 98 0.91 -6.97 6.38
N ASP A 99 1.51 -8.06 6.80
CA ASP A 99 2.44 -8.13 7.92
C ASP A 99 1.89 -7.45 9.17
N VAL A 100 0.64 -7.83 9.50
CA VAL A 100 -0.01 -7.40 10.75
C VAL A 100 0.77 -7.94 11.94
N THR A 101 1.20 -9.19 11.86
CA THR A 101 1.96 -9.88 12.90
C THR A 101 3.40 -10.08 12.49
N ASP A 102 4.29 -10.20 13.48
CA ASP A 102 5.70 -10.50 13.21
C ASP A 102 5.96 -12.00 12.90
N ARG A 103 5.14 -12.90 13.42
CA ARG A 103 5.36 -14.37 13.32
C ARG A 103 4.10 -15.19 13.07
N GLY A 104 3.03 -14.61 12.62
CA GLY A 104 1.74 -15.30 12.48
C GLY A 104 1.14 -15.71 13.85
N ASP A 105 1.55 -15.04 14.93
CA ASP A 105 1.10 -15.33 16.28
C ASP A 105 -0.35 -14.89 16.48
N ILE A 106 -1.15 -15.81 17.05
CA ILE A 106 -2.56 -15.53 17.31
C ILE A 106 -2.76 -14.47 18.40
N GLY A 107 -1.83 -14.35 19.35
CA GLY A 107 -1.85 -13.29 20.37
C GLY A 107 -1.59 -11.91 19.76
N ALA A 108 -0.75 -11.83 18.73
CA ALA A 108 -0.53 -10.58 17.98
C ALA A 108 -1.77 -10.18 17.15
N TRP A 109 -2.46 -11.14 16.53
CA TRP A 109 -3.76 -10.91 15.89
C TRP A 109 -4.81 -10.42 16.89
N GLN A 110 -4.86 -11.05 18.09
CA GLN A 110 -5.77 -10.60 19.15
C GLN A 110 -5.48 -9.17 19.55
N PHE A 111 -4.19 -8.84 19.79
CA PHE A 111 -3.78 -7.47 20.11
C PHE A 111 -4.21 -6.46 19.03
N PHE A 112 -4.03 -6.81 17.75
CA PHE A 112 -4.46 -5.97 16.63
C PHE A 112 -5.96 -5.68 16.69
N TRP A 113 -6.78 -6.74 16.75
CA TRP A 113 -8.24 -6.60 16.74
C TRP A 113 -8.78 -5.91 17.98
N ASP A 114 -8.24 -6.22 19.16
CA ASP A 114 -8.61 -5.53 20.40
C ASP A 114 -8.31 -4.04 20.34
N THR A 115 -7.17 -3.67 19.72
CA THR A 115 -6.78 -2.26 19.60
C THR A 115 -7.73 -1.49 18.69
N VAL A 116 -8.08 -2.04 17.51
CA VAL A 116 -9.01 -1.36 16.57
C VAL A 116 -10.46 -1.39 17.08
N GLU A 117 -10.85 -2.41 17.83
CA GLU A 117 -12.17 -2.50 18.45
C GLU A 117 -12.34 -1.46 19.57
N LYS A 118 -11.33 -1.34 20.46
CA LYS A 118 -11.30 -0.30 21.51
C LYS A 118 -11.35 1.12 20.93
N ALA A 119 -10.79 1.31 19.74
CA ALA A 119 -10.84 2.59 19.04
C ALA A 119 -12.15 2.81 18.23
N ASN A 120 -13.07 1.85 18.26
CA ASN A 120 -14.35 1.88 17.53
C ASN A 120 -14.20 2.09 16.01
N ILE A 121 -13.18 1.45 15.41
CA ILE A 121 -12.91 1.55 13.95
C ILE A 121 -12.94 0.19 13.25
N LYS A 122 -13.21 -0.90 13.95
CA LYS A 122 -13.13 -2.28 13.44
C LYS A 122 -13.89 -2.50 12.12
N ASP A 123 -15.07 -1.93 12.01
CA ASP A 123 -15.92 -2.07 10.81
C ASP A 123 -15.33 -1.38 9.57
N ARG A 124 -14.47 -0.37 9.79
CA ARG A 124 -13.78 0.37 8.74
C ARG A 124 -12.42 -0.22 8.37
N VAL A 125 -11.94 -1.24 9.09
CA VAL A 125 -10.66 -1.90 8.80
C VAL A 125 -10.85 -3.00 7.76
N ARG A 126 -9.96 -3.05 6.76
CA ARG A 126 -9.81 -4.17 5.83
C ARG A 126 -8.34 -4.58 5.74
N VAL A 127 -8.13 -5.89 5.73
CA VAL A 127 -6.78 -6.47 5.81
C VAL A 127 -6.56 -7.43 4.64
N VAL A 128 -5.40 -7.33 3.99
CA VAL A 128 -4.81 -8.41 3.21
C VAL A 128 -3.62 -8.98 3.97
N PRO A 129 -3.37 -10.30 3.95
CA PRO A 129 -2.29 -10.89 4.72
C PRO A 129 -0.93 -10.66 4.07
N GLY A 130 0.12 -10.58 4.91
CA GLY A 130 1.51 -10.53 4.49
C GLY A 130 2.26 -11.83 4.80
N ASN A 131 3.52 -11.90 4.40
CA ASN A 131 4.32 -13.11 4.54
C ASN A 131 4.71 -13.41 6.01
N HIS A 132 4.79 -12.41 6.86
CA HIS A 132 4.99 -12.59 8.29
C HIS A 132 3.73 -13.11 9.01
N ASP A 133 2.56 -12.88 8.48
CA ASP A 133 1.31 -13.47 8.98
C ASP A 133 1.24 -14.98 8.75
N VAL A 134 1.95 -15.48 7.73
CA VAL A 134 2.15 -16.92 7.43
C VAL A 134 3.34 -17.48 8.23
N CYS A 135 4.43 -16.78 8.18
CA CYS A 135 5.72 -16.99 8.84
C CYS A 135 6.28 -18.42 8.80
N CYS A 136 7.12 -18.69 7.78
CA CYS A 136 7.96 -19.88 7.72
C CYS A 136 9.39 -19.55 8.21
N LEU A 137 9.73 -19.90 9.44
CA LEU A 137 11.07 -19.69 10.00
C LEU A 137 12.03 -20.87 9.79
N GLY A 138 11.54 -22.00 9.31
CA GLY A 138 12.32 -23.24 9.16
C GLY A 138 12.49 -23.68 7.71
N VAL A 139 13.15 -24.82 7.54
CA VAL A 139 13.22 -25.53 6.26
C VAL A 139 12.15 -26.61 6.24
N ARG A 140 11.33 -26.61 5.20
CA ARG A 140 10.23 -27.54 4.99
C ARG A 140 10.55 -28.52 3.85
N LEU A 141 9.98 -29.71 3.94
CA LEU A 141 10.18 -30.75 2.93
C LEU A 141 9.28 -30.51 1.71
N PRO A 142 9.83 -30.41 0.48
CA PRO A 142 9.05 -30.15 -0.74
C PRO A 142 7.86 -31.10 -0.96
N MET A 143 8.00 -32.37 -0.59
CA MET A 143 6.95 -33.37 -0.72
C MET A 143 5.70 -33.10 0.13
N LYS A 144 5.81 -32.25 1.17
CA LYS A 144 4.71 -31.87 2.06
C LYS A 144 4.12 -30.50 1.72
N ARG A 145 4.41 -29.92 0.56
CA ARG A 145 3.97 -28.57 0.17
C ARG A 145 2.46 -28.36 0.33
N LYS A 146 1.65 -29.35 -0.04
CA LYS A 146 0.19 -29.26 0.08
C LYS A 146 -0.24 -29.12 1.53
N GLN A 147 0.31 -29.94 2.43
CA GLN A 147 0.03 -29.86 3.86
C GLN A 147 0.42 -28.50 4.42
N TYR A 148 1.62 -28.00 4.11
CA TYR A 148 2.08 -26.68 4.57
C TYR A 148 1.21 -25.53 4.05
N ARG A 149 0.72 -25.65 2.81
CA ARG A 149 -0.20 -24.66 2.26
C ARG A 149 -1.50 -24.59 3.04
N GLU A 150 -2.04 -25.72 3.44
CA GLU A 150 -3.26 -25.81 4.26
C GLU A 150 -3.02 -25.23 5.67
N GLU A 151 -1.88 -25.54 6.28
CA GLU A 151 -1.47 -25.01 7.59
C GLU A 151 -1.29 -23.48 7.54
N ASP A 152 -0.61 -22.96 6.51
CA ASP A 152 -0.38 -21.53 6.31
C ASP A 152 -1.70 -20.78 6.10
N MET A 153 -2.61 -21.35 5.30
CA MET A 153 -3.95 -20.80 5.11
C MET A 153 -4.75 -20.78 6.41
N ALA A 154 -4.67 -21.85 7.20
CA ALA A 154 -5.40 -21.93 8.46
C ALA A 154 -4.94 -20.87 9.47
N LYS A 155 -3.64 -20.56 9.53
CA LYS A 155 -3.13 -19.45 10.37
C LYS A 155 -3.72 -18.11 9.95
N VAL A 156 -3.61 -17.78 8.65
CA VAL A 156 -4.14 -16.54 8.10
C VAL A 156 -5.66 -16.44 8.32
N HIS A 157 -6.40 -17.50 8.03
CA HIS A 157 -7.85 -17.53 8.23
C HIS A 157 -8.22 -17.27 9.69
N LYS A 158 -7.52 -17.91 10.64
CA LYS A 158 -7.78 -17.71 12.07
C LYS A 158 -7.63 -16.25 12.47
N GLY A 159 -6.54 -15.58 12.04
CA GLY A 159 -6.32 -14.17 12.31
C GLY A 159 -7.36 -13.25 11.68
N LEU A 160 -7.71 -13.48 10.42
CA LEU A 160 -8.71 -12.69 9.70
C LEU A 160 -10.12 -12.86 10.28
N LEU A 161 -10.53 -14.09 10.62
CA LEU A 161 -11.84 -14.39 11.19
C LEU A 161 -12.08 -13.72 12.54
N MET A 162 -11.05 -13.51 13.35
CA MET A 162 -11.17 -12.77 14.63
C MET A 162 -11.70 -11.34 14.43
N GLY A 163 -11.42 -10.74 13.27
CA GLY A 163 -11.90 -9.43 12.89
C GLY A 163 -13.11 -9.44 11.94
N GLY A 164 -13.70 -10.60 11.68
CA GLY A 164 -14.80 -10.71 10.71
C GLY A 164 -14.38 -10.39 9.27
N GLN A 165 -13.09 -10.55 8.94
CA GLN A 165 -12.57 -10.26 7.61
C GLN A 165 -12.85 -11.39 6.61
N PRO A 166 -12.95 -11.09 5.29
CA PRO A 166 -12.99 -12.11 4.27
C PRO A 166 -11.76 -13.03 4.33
N THR A 167 -11.96 -14.33 4.21
CA THR A 167 -10.88 -15.34 4.17
C THR A 167 -10.66 -15.91 2.77
N GLN A 168 -11.57 -15.63 1.83
CA GLN A 168 -11.41 -15.99 0.43
C GLN A 168 -10.85 -14.81 -0.36
N PHE A 169 -9.93 -15.10 -1.25
CA PHE A 169 -9.27 -14.12 -2.11
C PHE A 169 -9.44 -14.49 -3.59
N PRO A 170 -9.64 -13.48 -4.49
CA PRO A 170 -9.75 -12.06 -4.15
C PRO A 170 -11.08 -11.75 -3.46
N TRP A 171 -11.11 -10.69 -2.66
CA TRP A 171 -12.36 -10.12 -2.17
C TRP A 171 -12.58 -8.72 -2.76
N ALA A 172 -13.84 -8.27 -2.80
CA ALA A 172 -14.20 -6.91 -3.16
C ALA A 172 -14.99 -6.26 -2.01
N TYR A 173 -14.68 -4.98 -1.73
CA TYR A 173 -15.34 -4.17 -0.72
C TYR A 173 -15.63 -2.78 -1.27
N SER A 174 -16.89 -2.39 -1.30
CA SER A 174 -17.34 -1.06 -1.74
C SER A 174 -17.96 -0.32 -0.56
N PRO A 175 -17.16 0.44 0.21
CA PRO A 175 -17.67 1.23 1.33
C PRO A 175 -18.42 2.49 0.87
N ASP A 176 -18.22 2.90 -0.36
CA ASP A 176 -18.77 4.10 -0.98
C ASP A 176 -19.09 3.79 -2.46
N PRO A 177 -20.15 4.32 -3.05
CA PRO A 177 -20.50 4.06 -4.46
C PRO A 177 -19.40 4.42 -5.46
N ARG A 178 -18.51 5.32 -5.10
CA ARG A 178 -17.39 5.79 -5.93
C ARG A 178 -16.16 4.91 -5.85
N VAL A 179 -16.06 4.04 -4.82
CA VAL A 179 -14.83 3.33 -4.49
C VAL A 179 -15.09 1.84 -4.35
N VAL A 180 -14.27 1.04 -4.99
CA VAL A 180 -14.17 -0.39 -4.73
C VAL A 180 -12.72 -0.79 -4.49
N VAL A 181 -12.48 -1.54 -3.43
CA VAL A 181 -11.18 -2.12 -3.10
C VAL A 181 -11.23 -3.62 -3.34
N PHE A 182 -10.24 -4.13 -4.06
CA PHE A 182 -10.02 -5.56 -4.27
C PHE A 182 -8.80 -5.99 -3.46
N GLY A 183 -8.98 -6.93 -2.55
CA GLY A 183 -7.87 -7.47 -1.77
C GLY A 183 -7.38 -8.79 -2.36
N LEU A 184 -6.06 -8.90 -2.50
CA LEU A 184 -5.37 -10.08 -2.98
C LEU A 184 -4.52 -10.69 -1.87
N ASN A 185 -4.49 -12.01 -1.80
CA ASN A 185 -3.47 -12.74 -1.06
C ASN A 185 -2.29 -13.00 -2.00
N SER A 186 -1.17 -12.32 -1.75
CA SER A 186 0.04 -12.47 -2.53
C SER A 186 1.12 -13.32 -1.85
N ASN A 187 0.76 -14.09 -0.83
CA ASN A 187 1.71 -14.93 -0.10
C ASN A 187 2.03 -16.23 -0.85
N ASN A 188 3.29 -16.60 -0.86
CA ASN A 188 3.74 -17.89 -1.35
C ASN A 188 3.42 -19.00 -0.33
N LEU A 189 2.16 -19.43 -0.33
CA LEU A 189 1.67 -20.45 0.60
C LEU A 189 2.29 -21.81 0.34
N GLY A 190 2.66 -22.49 1.42
CA GLY A 190 3.37 -23.77 1.36
C GLY A 190 4.83 -23.61 0.90
N ASN A 191 5.42 -22.45 1.18
CA ASN A 191 6.84 -22.17 0.92
C ASN A 191 7.77 -23.10 1.73
N PHE A 192 9.07 -23.14 1.40
CA PHE A 192 10.01 -24.12 1.96
C PHE A 192 11.02 -23.53 2.92
N THR A 193 11.31 -22.24 2.83
CA THR A 193 12.33 -21.56 3.63
C THR A 193 11.89 -20.12 3.93
N ALA A 194 12.58 -19.47 4.88
CA ALA A 194 12.37 -18.06 5.14
C ALA A 194 12.55 -17.19 3.88
N ALA A 195 13.56 -17.51 3.02
CA ALA A 195 13.78 -16.78 1.77
C ALA A 195 12.61 -16.95 0.80
N THR A 196 12.07 -18.18 0.64
CA THR A 196 10.89 -18.40 -0.21
C THR A 196 9.59 -17.89 0.41
N ASN A 197 9.58 -17.62 1.72
CA ASN A 197 8.48 -16.95 2.41
C ASN A 197 8.36 -15.48 2.02
N ALA A 198 9.48 -14.81 1.73
CA ALA A 198 9.51 -13.43 1.27
C ALA A 198 9.10 -13.26 -0.20
N MET A 199 9.04 -14.34 -0.98
CA MET A 199 8.59 -14.30 -2.38
C MET A 199 7.08 -14.21 -2.47
N GLY A 200 6.58 -13.35 -3.34
CA GLY A 200 5.14 -13.26 -3.61
C GLY A 200 4.64 -14.35 -4.57
N ASP A 201 3.38 -14.73 -4.40
CA ASP A 201 2.63 -15.60 -5.34
C ASP A 201 1.14 -15.24 -5.31
N ILE A 202 0.60 -14.68 -6.38
CA ILE A 202 -0.83 -14.37 -6.49
C ILE A 202 -1.61 -15.59 -6.98
N GLY A 203 -1.01 -16.31 -7.90
CA GLY A 203 -1.63 -17.46 -8.56
C GLY A 203 -2.59 -17.09 -9.68
N TYR A 204 -2.67 -17.99 -10.67
CA TYR A 204 -3.48 -17.77 -11.88
C TYR A 204 -4.98 -17.71 -11.59
N TYR A 205 -5.49 -18.58 -10.73
CA TYR A 205 -6.93 -18.61 -10.40
C TYR A 205 -7.40 -17.33 -9.74
N GLN A 206 -6.63 -16.81 -8.79
CA GLN A 206 -6.95 -15.55 -8.13
C GLN A 206 -6.96 -14.37 -9.12
N LEU A 207 -6.02 -14.33 -10.08
CA LEU A 207 -6.00 -13.31 -11.13
C LEU A 207 -7.18 -13.43 -12.09
N LYS A 208 -7.64 -14.65 -12.42
CA LYS A 208 -8.85 -14.88 -13.20
C LYS A 208 -10.10 -14.40 -12.48
N ASP A 209 -10.22 -14.69 -11.19
CA ASP A 209 -11.35 -14.25 -10.38
C ASP A 209 -11.34 -12.72 -10.22
N LEU A 210 -10.15 -12.11 -10.04
CA LEU A 210 -9.99 -10.66 -10.05
C LEU A 210 -10.49 -10.04 -11.37
N ALA A 211 -10.18 -10.63 -12.52
CA ALA A 211 -10.66 -10.15 -13.81
C ALA A 211 -12.20 -10.12 -13.86
N SER A 212 -12.86 -11.17 -13.37
CA SER A 212 -14.31 -11.27 -13.28
C SER A 212 -14.90 -10.21 -12.34
N MET A 213 -14.27 -10.00 -11.18
CA MET A 213 -14.69 -8.98 -10.22
C MET A 213 -14.50 -7.56 -10.77
N LEU A 214 -13.37 -7.27 -11.41
CA LEU A 214 -13.11 -5.98 -12.06
C LEU A 214 -14.14 -5.67 -13.15
N HIS A 215 -14.53 -6.69 -13.93
CA HIS A 215 -15.59 -6.55 -14.95
C HIS A 215 -16.95 -6.26 -14.30
N LYS A 216 -17.29 -6.96 -13.22
CA LYS A 216 -18.55 -6.73 -12.46
C LYS A 216 -18.62 -5.30 -11.92
N HIS A 217 -17.51 -4.73 -11.49
CA HIS A 217 -17.41 -3.36 -10.94
C HIS A 217 -16.91 -2.33 -11.97
N ARG A 218 -17.09 -2.58 -13.28
CA ARG A 218 -16.54 -1.71 -14.33
C ARG A 218 -17.01 -0.26 -14.24
N GLU A 219 -18.24 -0.03 -13.76
CA GLU A 219 -18.84 1.30 -13.64
C GLU A 219 -18.37 2.08 -12.40
N VAL A 220 -17.73 1.43 -11.43
CA VAL A 220 -17.22 2.13 -10.25
C VAL A 220 -16.04 3.01 -10.64
N PRO A 221 -16.08 4.34 -10.35
CA PRO A 221 -15.08 5.28 -10.86
C PRO A 221 -13.67 5.03 -10.33
N VAL A 222 -13.55 4.68 -9.05
CA VAL A 222 -12.25 4.48 -8.38
C VAL A 222 -12.11 3.03 -7.96
N LYS A 223 -11.25 2.31 -8.67
CA LYS A 223 -10.87 0.93 -8.39
C LYS A 223 -9.49 0.91 -7.77
N ILE A 224 -9.38 0.25 -6.62
CA ILE A 224 -8.13 0.11 -5.84
C ILE A 224 -7.84 -1.38 -5.71
N ILE A 225 -6.60 -1.80 -5.94
CA ILE A 225 -6.12 -3.14 -5.61
C ILE A 225 -5.20 -3.03 -4.41
N ALA A 226 -5.38 -3.90 -3.42
CA ALA A 226 -4.55 -4.02 -2.24
C ALA A 226 -3.92 -5.42 -2.18
N MET A 227 -2.62 -5.49 -2.00
CA MET A 227 -1.84 -6.71 -1.82
C MET A 227 -0.62 -6.42 -0.95
N HIS A 228 0.07 -7.45 -0.47
CA HIS A 228 1.25 -7.22 0.36
C HIS A 228 2.52 -7.04 -0.45
N HIS A 229 2.86 -8.01 -1.31
CA HIS A 229 4.12 -7.98 -2.06
C HIS A 229 4.11 -6.94 -3.18
N SER A 230 5.21 -6.21 -3.33
CA SER A 230 5.35 -5.26 -4.43
C SER A 230 5.41 -6.01 -5.78
N PRO A 231 4.53 -5.67 -6.74
CA PRO A 231 4.59 -6.30 -8.05
C PRO A 231 5.73 -5.74 -8.92
N ASN A 232 6.31 -4.60 -8.56
CA ASN A 232 7.27 -3.91 -9.42
C ASN A 232 8.42 -3.29 -8.60
N ILE A 233 9.39 -4.08 -8.19
CA ILE A 233 10.62 -3.57 -7.57
C ILE A 233 11.49 -2.92 -8.66
N PRO A 234 11.95 -1.67 -8.51
CA PRO A 234 12.77 -1.00 -9.51
C PRO A 234 14.10 -1.70 -9.70
N GLU A 235 14.67 -1.59 -10.90
CA GLU A 235 16.05 -2.00 -11.15
C GLU A 235 17.01 -1.14 -10.35
N GLU A 236 18.17 -1.71 -10.00
CA GLU A 236 19.15 -1.10 -9.13
C GLU A 236 19.52 0.32 -9.58
N GLU A 237 19.89 0.48 -10.85
CA GLU A 237 20.22 1.80 -11.41
C GLU A 237 19.04 2.79 -11.33
N THR A 238 17.83 2.31 -11.55
CA THR A 238 16.63 3.16 -11.46
C THR A 238 16.34 3.58 -10.03
N ALA A 239 16.56 2.70 -9.07
CA ALA A 239 16.42 3.00 -7.64
C ALA A 239 17.45 4.06 -7.20
N ILE A 240 18.71 3.87 -7.58
CA ILE A 240 19.81 4.82 -7.28
C ILE A 240 19.50 6.21 -7.87
N LYS A 241 19.11 6.28 -9.16
CA LYS A 241 18.74 7.55 -9.80
C LYS A 241 17.59 8.29 -9.10
N ARG A 242 16.76 7.56 -8.37
CA ARG A 242 15.61 8.10 -7.62
C ARG A 242 15.92 8.34 -6.13
N GLY A 243 17.15 8.10 -5.69
CA GLY A 243 17.52 8.19 -4.27
C GLY A 243 16.83 7.13 -3.38
N GLN A 244 16.39 6.03 -3.98
CA GLN A 244 15.78 4.91 -3.28
C GLN A 244 16.84 3.86 -2.92
N ARG A 245 16.55 3.03 -1.91
CA ARG A 245 17.40 1.88 -1.59
C ARG A 245 17.46 0.94 -2.80
N PRO A 246 18.64 0.64 -3.34
CA PRO A 246 18.77 -0.32 -4.43
C PRO A 246 18.55 -1.75 -3.90
N PHE A 247 17.91 -2.57 -4.72
CA PHE A 247 17.83 -4.01 -4.52
C PHE A 247 18.70 -4.70 -5.54
N SER A 248 19.58 -5.59 -5.10
CA SER A 248 20.33 -6.45 -6.00
C SER A 248 19.39 -7.31 -6.84
N GLN A 249 19.87 -7.87 -7.93
CA GLN A 249 19.06 -8.75 -8.78
C GLN A 249 18.51 -9.97 -8.00
N LEU A 250 19.30 -10.52 -7.09
CA LEU A 250 18.88 -11.64 -6.24
C LEU A 250 17.82 -11.22 -5.23
N ASP A 251 18.00 -10.06 -4.58
CA ASP A 251 17.00 -9.53 -3.65
C ASP A 251 15.68 -9.24 -4.35
N ARG A 252 15.73 -8.71 -5.59
CA ARG A 252 14.53 -8.47 -6.38
C ARG A 252 13.78 -9.77 -6.67
N ILE A 253 14.47 -10.83 -7.06
CA ILE A 253 13.87 -12.16 -7.28
C ILE A 253 13.28 -12.67 -5.97
N GLY A 254 13.98 -12.50 -4.85
CA GLY A 254 13.56 -12.97 -3.52
C GLY A 254 12.36 -12.24 -2.91
N HIS A 255 12.00 -11.05 -3.42
CA HIS A 255 10.93 -10.22 -2.86
C HIS A 255 9.80 -9.90 -3.86
N GLN A 256 9.88 -10.41 -5.09
CA GLN A 256 8.90 -10.11 -6.14
C GLN A 256 7.87 -11.22 -6.33
N VAL A 257 6.74 -10.80 -6.85
CA VAL A 257 5.77 -11.68 -7.49
C VAL A 257 6.34 -12.20 -8.83
N PRO A 258 6.13 -13.46 -9.26
CA PRO A 258 6.59 -14.00 -10.54
C PRO A 258 6.22 -13.11 -11.73
N GLU A 259 7.10 -13.00 -12.71
CA GLU A 259 6.96 -12.06 -13.83
C GLU A 259 5.67 -12.26 -14.63
N SER A 260 5.29 -13.50 -14.91
CA SER A 260 4.05 -13.82 -15.63
C SER A 260 2.81 -13.30 -14.91
N GLN A 261 2.77 -13.44 -13.59
CA GLN A 261 1.67 -12.94 -12.76
C GLN A 261 1.67 -11.41 -12.69
N ARG A 262 2.85 -10.77 -12.60
CA ARG A 262 2.98 -9.31 -12.64
C ARG A 262 2.49 -8.72 -13.95
N ARG A 263 2.86 -9.33 -15.09
CA ARG A 263 2.40 -8.92 -16.41
C ARG A 263 0.88 -9.04 -16.54
N MET A 264 0.29 -10.15 -16.07
CA MET A 264 -1.15 -10.33 -16.07
C MET A 264 -1.87 -9.33 -15.17
N LEU A 265 -1.38 -9.10 -13.94
CA LEU A 265 -1.92 -8.11 -13.03
C LEU A 265 -1.88 -6.69 -13.63
N ASN A 266 -0.75 -6.29 -14.23
CA ASN A 266 -0.61 -5.00 -14.90
C ASN A 266 -1.61 -4.86 -16.06
N LEU A 267 -1.78 -5.90 -16.88
CA LEU A 267 -2.75 -5.90 -17.96
C LEU A 267 -4.18 -5.71 -17.43
N LEU A 268 -4.56 -6.42 -16.38
CA LEU A 268 -5.87 -6.27 -15.74
C LEU A 268 -6.06 -4.85 -15.19
N CYS A 269 -5.05 -4.28 -14.52
CA CYS A 269 -5.10 -2.93 -14.01
C CYS A 269 -5.34 -1.89 -15.11
N VAL A 270 -4.64 -2.00 -16.22
CA VAL A 270 -4.78 -1.08 -17.37
C VAL A 270 -6.13 -1.26 -18.05
N THR A 271 -6.51 -2.50 -18.37
CA THR A 271 -7.76 -2.83 -19.06
C THR A 271 -8.99 -2.34 -18.29
N HIS A 272 -8.99 -2.50 -16.98
CA HIS A 272 -10.12 -2.14 -16.12
C HIS A 272 -9.98 -0.75 -15.47
N LYS A 273 -8.97 0.03 -15.88
CA LYS A 273 -8.74 1.41 -15.40
C LYS A 273 -8.62 1.49 -13.88
N VAL A 274 -7.85 0.56 -13.29
CA VAL A 274 -7.51 0.60 -11.85
C VAL A 274 -6.73 1.88 -11.58
N ARG A 275 -7.13 2.63 -10.56
CA ARG A 275 -6.49 3.91 -10.21
C ARG A 275 -5.26 3.73 -9.35
N LEU A 276 -5.36 2.86 -8.34
CA LEU A 276 -4.30 2.61 -7.37
C LEU A 276 -4.05 1.12 -7.22
N LEU A 277 -2.78 0.76 -7.09
CA LEU A 277 -2.34 -0.52 -6.55
C LEU A 277 -1.50 -0.23 -5.30
N LEU A 278 -1.99 -0.68 -4.15
CA LEU A 278 -1.42 -0.41 -2.83
C LEU A 278 -0.74 -1.67 -2.30
N HIS A 279 0.47 -1.51 -1.77
CA HIS A 279 1.27 -2.62 -1.25
C HIS A 279 2.19 -2.19 -0.09
N GLY A 280 2.85 -3.15 0.55
CA GLY A 280 3.87 -2.98 1.58
C GLY A 280 5.13 -3.76 1.26
N HIS A 281 5.58 -4.60 2.21
CA HIS A 281 6.65 -5.59 2.11
C HIS A 281 8.08 -5.05 2.05
N LEU A 282 8.33 -3.98 1.31
CA LEU A 282 9.68 -3.45 1.11
C LEU A 282 10.12 -2.49 2.22
N HIS A 283 9.23 -2.17 3.18
CA HIS A 283 9.43 -1.18 4.24
C HIS A 283 9.85 0.20 3.72
N MET A 284 9.53 0.51 2.47
CA MET A 284 9.89 1.74 1.79
C MET A 284 8.65 2.45 1.26
N SER A 285 8.62 3.77 1.41
CA SER A 285 7.62 4.59 0.73
C SER A 285 7.93 4.62 -0.76
N GLU A 286 6.94 4.27 -1.57
CA GLU A 286 7.03 4.25 -3.01
C GLU A 286 5.80 4.90 -3.62
N ASP A 287 5.99 5.71 -4.66
CA ASP A 287 4.92 6.29 -5.48
C ASP A 287 5.37 6.31 -6.93
N ARG A 288 4.83 5.43 -7.74
CA ARG A 288 5.18 5.29 -9.15
C ARG A 288 3.96 5.18 -10.04
N ARG A 289 4.03 5.74 -11.25
CA ARG A 289 3.08 5.50 -12.32
C ARG A 289 3.68 4.58 -13.36
N ILE A 290 2.98 3.50 -13.66
CA ILE A 290 3.34 2.56 -14.70
C ILE A 290 2.10 2.36 -15.57
N THR A 291 2.19 2.68 -16.86
CA THR A 291 1.09 2.53 -17.84
C THR A 291 -0.26 3.14 -17.37
N GLY A 292 -0.20 4.28 -16.66
CA GLY A 292 -1.40 4.99 -16.18
C GLY A 292 -1.91 4.54 -14.79
N VAL A 293 -1.44 3.42 -14.28
CA VAL A 293 -1.75 2.92 -12.93
C VAL A 293 -0.76 3.49 -11.93
N ARG A 294 -1.22 3.95 -10.78
CA ARG A 294 -0.36 4.44 -9.69
C ARG A 294 -0.12 3.34 -8.69
N TYR A 295 1.14 2.96 -8.51
CA TYR A 295 1.61 1.96 -7.55
C TYR A 295 2.14 2.69 -6.33
N ILE A 296 1.61 2.41 -5.16
CA ILE A 296 2.01 3.05 -3.91
C ILE A 296 2.38 1.98 -2.90
N GLY A 297 3.67 2.00 -2.51
CA GLY A 297 4.19 1.21 -1.39
C GLY A 297 4.14 2.01 -0.11
N ALA A 298 3.58 1.43 0.95
CA ALA A 298 3.71 1.95 2.29
C ALA A 298 5.02 1.45 2.92
N ALA A 299 5.72 2.35 3.61
CA ALA A 299 6.76 1.91 4.52
C ALA A 299 6.16 1.22 5.75
N ALA A 300 6.98 0.51 6.53
CA ALA A 300 6.52 -0.07 7.78
C ALA A 300 5.96 1.02 8.70
N SER A 301 4.66 0.95 8.96
CA SER A 301 3.92 2.03 9.62
C SER A 301 4.31 2.20 11.09
N THR A 302 4.75 1.13 11.74
CA THR A 302 5.19 1.11 13.15
C THR A 302 6.67 1.40 13.33
N GLU A 303 7.45 1.53 12.24
CA GLU A 303 8.86 1.87 12.30
C GLU A 303 9.06 3.39 12.38
N PRO A 304 9.80 3.87 13.39
CA PRO A 304 10.12 5.29 13.51
C PRO A 304 10.92 5.81 12.32
N LYS A 305 10.53 6.97 11.83
CA LYS A 305 11.30 7.75 10.85
C LYS A 305 11.92 8.95 11.53
N HIS A 306 13.13 9.34 11.11
CA HIS A 306 13.75 10.58 11.59
C HIS A 306 13.07 11.78 10.95
N SER A 307 12.72 12.76 11.78
CA SER A 307 12.31 14.09 11.34
C SER A 307 13.09 15.18 12.10
N PRO A 308 13.15 16.41 11.59
CA PRO A 308 13.80 17.50 12.31
C PRO A 308 13.22 17.78 13.70
N GLN A 309 11.97 17.40 13.93
CA GLN A 309 11.25 17.57 15.19
C GLN A 309 11.30 16.35 16.12
N GLY A 310 12.07 15.32 15.75
CA GLY A 310 12.17 14.07 16.48
C GLY A 310 11.60 12.89 15.72
N PRO A 311 11.62 11.68 16.32
CA PRO A 311 11.10 10.49 15.65
C PRO A 311 9.59 10.56 15.44
N VAL A 312 9.14 10.10 14.27
CA VAL A 312 7.74 10.09 13.86
C VAL A 312 7.36 8.77 13.23
N LEU A 313 6.08 8.41 13.30
CA LEU A 313 5.47 7.36 12.51
C LEU A 313 4.81 7.98 11.29
N GLN A 314 4.88 7.28 10.16
CA GLN A 314 4.41 7.83 8.89
C GLN A 314 3.69 6.77 8.07
N PHE A 315 2.55 7.12 7.48
CA PHE A 315 1.79 6.26 6.59
C PHE A 315 1.04 7.06 5.52
N PRO A 316 0.79 6.48 4.33
CA PRO A 316 0.04 7.14 3.27
C PRO A 316 -1.44 7.32 3.63
N THR A 317 -2.01 8.43 3.16
CA THR A 317 -3.45 8.69 3.21
C THR A 317 -3.95 9.10 1.83
N TYR A 318 -5.18 8.74 1.52
CA TYR A 318 -5.81 9.07 0.24
C TYR A 318 -7.14 9.75 0.47
N GLN A 319 -7.46 10.68 -0.42
CA GLN A 319 -8.74 11.34 -0.44
C GLN A 319 -9.33 11.24 -1.85
N VAL A 320 -10.51 10.64 -1.94
CA VAL A 320 -11.27 10.52 -3.19
C VAL A 320 -12.28 11.66 -3.23
N SER A 321 -12.13 12.54 -4.21
CA SER A 321 -13.04 13.69 -4.41
C SER A 321 -14.43 13.23 -4.82
N ALA A 322 -15.47 13.81 -4.23
CA ALA A 322 -16.85 13.50 -4.54
C ALA A 322 -17.22 13.84 -6.00
N ASN A 323 -16.75 14.98 -6.49
CA ASN A 323 -17.20 15.51 -7.78
C ASN A 323 -16.35 15.05 -8.96
N THR A 324 -15.03 14.88 -8.75
CA THR A 324 -14.09 14.61 -9.84
C THR A 324 -13.56 13.18 -9.86
N HIS A 325 -13.86 12.39 -8.83
CA HIS A 325 -13.28 11.06 -8.61
C HIS A 325 -11.75 11.04 -8.69
N ARG A 326 -11.11 12.21 -8.49
CA ARG A 326 -9.65 12.29 -8.37
C ARG A 326 -9.23 11.73 -7.03
N VAL A 327 -8.07 11.10 -7.02
CA VAL A 327 -7.44 10.59 -5.81
C VAL A 327 -6.20 11.42 -5.52
N SER A 328 -6.25 12.20 -4.44
CA SER A 328 -5.07 12.85 -3.87
C SER A 328 -4.39 11.88 -2.89
N CYS A 329 -3.08 11.99 -2.78
CA CYS A 329 -2.27 11.21 -1.87
C CYS A 329 -1.47 12.17 -1.00
N SER A 330 -1.48 11.94 0.29
CA SER A 330 -0.67 12.64 1.27
C SER A 330 -0.06 11.65 2.26
N SER A 331 0.70 12.13 3.20
CA SER A 331 1.29 11.31 4.25
C SER A 331 0.85 11.84 5.61
N ALA A 332 0.28 10.97 6.42
CA ALA A 332 0.05 11.26 7.82
C ALA A 332 1.34 11.10 8.62
N VAL A 333 1.58 12.00 9.56
CA VAL A 333 2.72 12.01 10.46
C VAL A 333 2.22 12.01 11.89
N VAL A 334 2.70 11.05 12.68
CA VAL A 334 2.32 10.91 14.12
C VAL A 334 3.59 10.99 14.96
N PRO A 335 3.75 11.99 15.82
CA PRO A 335 4.89 12.09 16.74
C PRO A 335 4.95 10.90 17.71
N ILE A 336 6.17 10.46 18.03
CA ILE A 336 6.38 9.37 19.00
C ILE A 336 6.51 9.91 20.42
#